data_3443678cd697b7a9eed6fa23f56007f5
#
_entry.id   3443678cd697b7a9eed6fa23f56007f5
#
_cell.length_a   1.000
_cell.length_b   1.000
_cell.length_c   1.000
_cell.angle_alpha   90.00
_cell.angle_beta   90.00
_cell.angle_gamma   90.00
#
_symmetry.space_group_name_H-M   'P 1'
#
loop_
_entity.id
_entity.type
_entity.pdbx_description
1 polymer ?
#
loop_
_entity_poly.entity_id
_entity_poly.type
_entity_poly.pdbx_seq_one_letter_code
_entity_poly.pdbx_strand_id
1 'polypeptide(L)'
;MNEPAILMEKIIKKFEDIIAVNGVSLQVEKGEFFGLLGPNGAGKTTTVNILCGLIKPTSGYVMVGGYNVLKESTKVKELIGVCPQETAIYPYLTGAENVELFGNLYALDKNTLKTRRNMLLEKMGLTQDAKRRVEKYSGGMKRRLSLILALIHDPQIIFLDEPTIGMDPQSRHAVWDFMIELKKEGKTIFLTTHYMEEAEALCDHVGIIDHGKLIALDSPRELISKNDVRNLEEVFIKFTGRRIREEI
;
A
#
# COMPACT_ATOMS: atom_id res chain seq x y z
N MET A 1 14.66 12.35 -18.97
CA MET A 1 14.36 11.23 -18.07
C MET A 1 13.02 11.59 -17.40
N ASN A 2 12.05 10.69 -17.40
CA ASN A 2 10.78 10.95 -16.71
C ASN A 2 11.04 10.97 -15.20
N GLU A 3 10.43 11.94 -14.49
CA GLU A 3 10.48 11.96 -13.03
C GLU A 3 9.75 10.73 -12.47
N PRO A 4 10.37 10.01 -11.49
CA PRO A 4 9.73 8.87 -10.85
C PRO A 4 8.46 9.29 -10.09
N ALA A 5 7.55 8.35 -9.86
CA ALA A 5 6.37 8.58 -9.04
C ALA A 5 6.74 8.72 -7.56
N ILE A 6 7.74 7.96 -7.11
CA ILE A 6 8.24 7.99 -5.73
C ILE A 6 9.77 7.99 -5.76
N LEU A 7 10.38 8.88 -4.98
CA LEU A 7 11.83 8.93 -4.77
C LEU A 7 12.12 9.05 -3.27
N MET A 8 12.91 8.12 -2.76
CA MET A 8 13.47 8.16 -1.40
C MET A 8 15.00 8.14 -1.48
N GLU A 9 15.65 9.06 -0.79
CA GLU A 9 17.11 9.14 -0.75
C GLU A 9 17.61 9.16 0.70
N LYS A 10 18.34 8.11 1.10
CA LYS A 10 19.00 7.94 2.41
C LYS A 10 18.08 8.25 3.59
N ILE A 11 16.84 7.74 3.54
CA ILE A 11 15.85 7.99 4.58
C ILE A 11 16.24 7.29 5.87
N ILE A 12 16.32 8.08 6.94
CA ILE A 12 16.48 7.58 8.31
C ILE A 12 15.27 8.03 9.12
N LYS A 13 14.68 7.08 9.88
CA LYS A 13 13.69 7.40 10.91
C LYS A 13 14.07 6.74 12.21
N LYS A 14 14.30 7.58 13.21
CA LYS A 14 14.59 7.17 14.58
C LYS A 14 13.41 7.58 15.47
N PHE A 15 12.96 6.67 16.32
CA PHE A 15 12.04 6.90 17.42
C PHE A 15 12.81 6.59 18.72
N GLU A 16 13.07 7.59 19.52
CA GLU A 16 13.90 7.45 20.73
C GLU A 16 15.18 6.67 20.44
N ASP A 17 15.30 5.45 20.93
CA ASP A 17 16.48 4.59 20.72
C ASP A 17 16.34 3.61 19.55
N ILE A 18 15.14 3.52 18.91
CA ILE A 18 14.87 2.58 17.83
C ILE A 18 15.04 3.25 16.47
N ILE A 19 15.89 2.69 15.62
CA ILE A 19 16.00 3.10 14.22
C ILE A 19 15.04 2.23 13.39
N ALA A 20 13.85 2.77 13.07
CA ALA A 20 12.84 2.06 12.34
C ALA A 20 13.10 2.01 10.82
N VAL A 21 13.76 3.04 10.25
CA VAL A 21 14.22 3.08 8.85
C VAL A 21 15.65 3.60 8.87
N ASN A 22 16.56 2.90 8.20
CA ASN A 22 17.99 3.11 8.33
C ASN A 22 18.69 3.25 6.97
N GLY A 23 18.69 4.45 6.43
CA GLY A 23 19.40 4.79 5.19
C GLY A 23 18.74 4.22 3.93
N VAL A 24 17.42 4.02 3.93
CA VAL A 24 16.69 3.47 2.78
C VAL A 24 16.69 4.46 1.62
N SER A 25 17.09 3.97 0.43
CA SER A 25 16.96 4.67 -0.84
C SER A 25 16.25 3.75 -1.83
N LEU A 26 15.21 4.25 -2.49
CA LEU A 26 14.48 3.54 -3.53
C LEU A 26 13.78 4.52 -4.48
N GLN A 27 13.46 4.04 -5.65
CA GLN A 27 12.72 4.76 -6.68
C GLN A 27 11.61 3.86 -7.22
N VAL A 28 10.44 4.45 -7.49
CA VAL A 28 9.30 3.77 -8.12
C VAL A 28 8.87 4.58 -9.33
N GLU A 29 8.75 3.92 -10.46
CA GLU A 29 8.35 4.57 -11.71
C GLU A 29 6.85 4.80 -11.78
N LYS A 30 6.41 5.70 -12.67
CA LYS A 30 4.96 5.94 -12.91
C LYS A 30 4.33 4.69 -13.53
N GLY A 31 3.19 4.27 -12.99
CA GLY A 31 2.46 3.07 -13.42
C GLY A 31 3.08 1.76 -12.94
N GLU A 32 4.12 1.82 -12.11
CA GLU A 32 4.76 0.64 -11.54
C GLU A 32 3.97 0.08 -10.35
N PHE A 33 3.97 -1.23 -10.20
CA PHE A 33 3.52 -1.94 -9.02
C PHE A 33 4.74 -2.37 -8.21
N PHE A 34 5.07 -1.60 -7.18
CA PHE A 34 6.21 -1.83 -6.31
C PHE A 34 5.79 -2.49 -5.00
N GLY A 35 6.53 -3.53 -4.59
CA GLY A 35 6.35 -4.23 -3.32
C GLY A 35 7.46 -3.95 -2.32
N LEU A 36 7.14 -3.56 -1.09
CA LEU A 36 8.09 -3.53 0.03
C LEU A 36 7.82 -4.72 0.94
N LEU A 37 8.68 -5.72 0.84
CA LEU A 37 8.55 -7.02 1.46
C LEU A 37 9.43 -7.13 2.72
N GLY A 38 8.89 -7.65 3.79
CA GLY A 38 9.66 -7.87 5.02
C GLY A 38 8.80 -8.33 6.20
N PRO A 39 9.42 -8.80 7.30
CA PRO A 39 8.71 -9.25 8.48
C PRO A 39 8.05 -8.10 9.23
N ASN A 40 7.24 -8.45 10.24
CA ASN A 40 6.68 -7.48 11.17
C ASN A 40 7.82 -6.77 11.91
N GLY A 41 7.71 -5.45 12.07
CA GLY A 41 8.76 -4.62 12.67
C GLY A 41 9.95 -4.28 11.75
N ALA A 42 9.95 -4.71 10.48
CA ALA A 42 11.04 -4.38 9.54
C ALA A 42 11.10 -2.91 9.11
N GLY A 43 10.06 -2.10 9.39
CA GLY A 43 10.00 -0.70 9.01
C GLY A 43 9.06 -0.38 7.84
N LYS A 44 8.26 -1.35 7.35
CA LYS A 44 7.34 -1.19 6.20
C LYS A 44 6.32 -0.07 6.42
N THR A 45 5.50 -0.18 7.46
CA THR A 45 4.47 0.83 7.82
C THR A 45 5.10 2.21 8.10
N THR A 46 6.26 2.24 8.75
CA THR A 46 7.00 3.49 8.98
C THR A 46 7.40 4.13 7.65
N THR A 47 7.85 3.34 6.69
CA THR A 47 8.21 3.81 5.34
C THR A 47 6.99 4.38 4.63
N VAL A 48 5.84 3.67 4.62
CA VAL A 48 4.58 4.17 4.06
C VAL A 48 4.16 5.48 4.72
N ASN A 49 4.19 5.56 6.05
CA ASN A 49 3.81 6.77 6.78
C ASN A 49 4.70 7.98 6.45
N ILE A 50 5.99 7.76 6.15
CA ILE A 50 6.89 8.81 5.67
C ILE A 50 6.49 9.25 4.26
N LEU A 51 6.24 8.31 3.34
CA LEU A 51 5.83 8.58 1.96
C LEU A 51 4.50 9.34 1.88
N CYS A 52 3.56 9.03 2.79
CA CYS A 52 2.27 9.72 2.88
C CYS A 52 2.35 11.08 3.62
N GLY A 53 3.51 11.45 4.17
CA GLY A 53 3.70 12.67 4.95
C GLY A 53 3.02 12.66 6.33
N LEU A 54 2.67 11.49 6.85
CA LEU A 54 2.11 11.32 8.20
C LEU A 54 3.19 11.41 9.27
N ILE A 55 4.41 10.98 8.95
CA ILE A 55 5.57 11.01 9.85
C ILE A 55 6.74 11.70 9.13
N LYS A 56 7.41 12.64 9.81
CA LYS A 56 8.64 13.26 9.29
C LYS A 56 9.81 12.29 9.44
N PRO A 57 10.64 12.07 8.41
CA PRO A 57 11.90 11.37 8.57
C PRO A 57 12.85 12.15 9.50
N THR A 58 13.79 11.48 10.14
CA THR A 58 14.86 12.10 10.93
C THR A 58 15.88 12.76 10.00
N SER A 59 16.18 12.13 8.87
CA SER A 59 17.01 12.67 7.80
C SER A 59 16.69 12.02 6.47
N GLY A 60 17.23 12.58 5.36
CA GLY A 60 17.02 12.12 4.00
C GLY A 60 16.00 12.97 3.24
N TYR A 61 15.71 12.57 2.00
CA TYR A 61 14.89 13.32 1.07
C TYR A 61 13.79 12.41 0.47
N VAL A 62 12.55 12.94 0.38
CA VAL A 62 11.40 12.20 -0.14
C VAL A 62 10.60 13.07 -1.09
N MET A 63 10.32 12.51 -2.28
CA MET A 63 9.36 13.06 -3.23
C MET A 63 8.29 12.02 -3.58
N VAL A 64 7.06 12.49 -3.76
CA VAL A 64 5.92 11.71 -4.25
C VAL A 64 5.16 12.53 -5.28
N GLY A 65 4.98 11.98 -6.49
CA GLY A 65 4.31 12.67 -7.59
C GLY A 65 5.02 13.95 -8.05
N GLY A 66 6.35 14.05 -7.89
CA GLY A 66 7.13 15.24 -8.20
C GLY A 66 7.12 16.32 -7.12
N TYR A 67 6.45 16.07 -5.97
CA TYR A 67 6.37 17.02 -4.86
C TYR A 67 7.14 16.56 -3.63
N ASN A 68 7.82 17.50 -2.97
CA ASN A 68 8.49 17.22 -1.70
C ASN A 68 7.47 16.99 -0.59
N VAL A 69 7.49 15.80 0.02
CA VAL A 69 6.50 15.37 1.01
C VAL A 69 6.42 16.30 2.22
N LEU A 70 7.54 16.91 2.64
CA LEU A 70 7.60 17.78 3.82
C LEU A 70 7.18 19.22 3.52
N LYS A 71 7.48 19.70 2.31
CA LYS A 71 7.25 21.11 1.93
C LYS A 71 5.94 21.33 1.22
N GLU A 72 5.46 20.31 0.49
CA GLU A 72 4.30 20.39 -0.40
C GLU A 72 3.26 19.31 -0.06
N SER A 73 3.07 19.03 1.24
CA SER A 73 2.25 17.92 1.72
C SER A 73 0.80 17.93 1.23
N THR A 74 0.21 19.12 1.00
CA THR A 74 -1.15 19.26 0.46
C THR A 74 -1.24 18.69 -0.96
N LYS A 75 -0.30 19.04 -1.84
CA LYS A 75 -0.25 18.54 -3.21
C LYS A 75 -0.04 17.02 -3.25
N VAL A 76 0.83 16.49 -2.35
CA VAL A 76 1.03 15.05 -2.22
C VAL A 76 -0.28 14.36 -1.84
N LYS A 77 -1.01 14.89 -0.84
CA LYS A 77 -2.28 14.29 -0.37
C LYS A 77 -3.39 14.28 -1.42
N GLU A 78 -3.39 15.22 -2.34
CA GLU A 78 -4.33 15.26 -3.47
C GLU A 78 -4.08 14.14 -4.49
N LEU A 79 -2.81 13.69 -4.61
CA LEU A 79 -2.38 12.69 -5.58
C LEU A 79 -2.43 11.25 -5.05
N ILE A 80 -2.43 11.06 -3.73
CA ILE A 80 -2.27 9.75 -3.12
C ILE A 80 -3.58 9.23 -2.53
N GLY A 81 -3.78 7.90 -2.65
CA GLY A 81 -4.73 7.14 -1.86
C GLY A 81 -4.01 6.24 -0.88
N VAL A 82 -4.50 6.13 0.35
CA VAL A 82 -3.85 5.35 1.39
C VAL A 82 -4.83 4.35 2.00
N CYS A 83 -4.49 3.05 1.91
CA CYS A 83 -5.17 2.00 2.65
C CYS A 83 -4.24 1.54 3.79
N PRO A 84 -4.42 2.03 5.02
CA PRO A 84 -3.55 1.70 6.14
C PRO A 84 -3.79 0.26 6.63
N GLN A 85 -2.86 -0.29 7.40
CA GLN A 85 -2.98 -1.62 8.00
C GLN A 85 -4.19 -1.70 8.93
N GLU A 86 -4.38 -0.73 9.83
CA GLU A 86 -5.61 -0.58 10.59
C GLU A 86 -6.66 0.15 9.76
N THR A 87 -7.87 -0.43 9.64
CA THR A 87 -8.92 0.14 8.80
C THR A 87 -9.47 1.44 9.38
N ALA A 88 -9.30 2.55 8.64
CA ALA A 88 -9.82 3.87 9.02
C ALA A 88 -11.29 4.03 8.60
N ILE A 89 -12.19 3.24 9.21
CA ILE A 89 -13.62 3.19 8.91
C ILE A 89 -14.46 3.61 10.12
N TYR A 90 -15.63 4.17 9.87
CA TYR A 90 -16.58 4.57 10.92
C TYR A 90 -17.59 3.43 11.14
N PRO A 91 -17.53 2.70 12.26
CA PRO A 91 -18.29 1.47 12.46
C PRO A 91 -19.82 1.68 12.54
N TYR A 92 -20.26 2.85 13.01
CA TYR A 92 -21.68 3.18 13.16
C TYR A 92 -22.34 3.74 11.90
N LEU A 93 -21.55 4.08 10.88
CA LEU A 93 -22.03 4.43 9.55
C LEU A 93 -22.22 3.15 8.72
N THR A 94 -23.08 3.23 7.72
CA THR A 94 -23.20 2.20 6.67
C THR A 94 -21.98 2.22 5.74
N GLY A 95 -21.80 1.19 4.91
CA GLY A 95 -20.74 1.17 3.91
C GLY A 95 -20.87 2.36 2.95
N ALA A 96 -22.08 2.65 2.47
CA ALA A 96 -22.33 3.78 1.57
C ALA A 96 -22.03 5.14 2.23
N GLU A 97 -22.44 5.34 3.48
CA GLU A 97 -22.18 6.58 4.22
C GLU A 97 -20.68 6.79 4.49
N ASN A 98 -19.91 5.73 4.76
CA ASN A 98 -18.46 5.82 4.86
C ASN A 98 -17.87 6.35 3.54
N VAL A 99 -18.27 5.78 2.40
CA VAL A 99 -17.76 6.20 1.09
C VAL A 99 -18.17 7.65 0.77
N GLU A 100 -19.40 8.02 1.08
CA GLU A 100 -19.89 9.39 0.89
C GLU A 100 -19.14 10.40 1.77
N LEU A 101 -18.86 10.05 3.03
CA LEU A 101 -18.08 10.89 3.93
C LEU A 101 -16.70 11.20 3.35
N PHE A 102 -15.96 10.15 2.92
CA PHE A 102 -14.63 10.35 2.34
C PHE A 102 -14.67 11.11 1.02
N GLY A 103 -15.62 10.81 0.13
CA GLY A 103 -15.75 11.55 -1.12
C GLY A 103 -16.07 13.04 -0.89
N ASN A 104 -16.87 13.37 0.12
CA ASN A 104 -17.13 14.76 0.50
C ASN A 104 -15.89 15.45 1.10
N LEU A 105 -15.04 14.72 1.87
CA LEU A 105 -13.77 15.26 2.37
C LEU A 105 -12.80 15.64 1.23
N TYR A 106 -12.87 14.92 0.11
CA TYR A 106 -12.12 15.24 -1.12
C TYR A 106 -12.86 16.23 -2.03
N ALA A 107 -13.97 16.83 -1.56
CA ALA A 107 -14.79 17.80 -2.29
C ALA A 107 -15.28 17.31 -3.67
N LEU A 108 -15.56 16.01 -3.81
CA LEU A 108 -16.15 15.45 -5.03
C LEU A 108 -17.56 16.00 -5.25
N ASP A 109 -17.90 16.35 -6.48
CA ASP A 109 -19.26 16.70 -6.82
C ASP A 109 -20.22 15.50 -6.68
N LYS A 110 -21.51 15.77 -6.45
CA LYS A 110 -22.51 14.74 -6.13
C LYS A 110 -22.63 13.64 -7.20
N ASN A 111 -22.49 14.00 -8.47
CA ASN A 111 -22.66 13.03 -9.56
C ASN A 111 -21.44 12.11 -9.65
N THR A 112 -20.23 12.68 -9.63
CA THR A 112 -18.97 11.95 -9.57
C THR A 112 -18.92 11.03 -8.37
N LEU A 113 -19.23 11.55 -7.17
CA LEU A 113 -19.27 10.76 -5.94
C LEU A 113 -20.22 9.57 -6.05
N LYS A 114 -21.46 9.79 -6.51
CA LYS A 114 -22.45 8.72 -6.68
C LYS A 114 -21.98 7.65 -7.66
N THR A 115 -21.43 8.05 -8.80
CA THR A 115 -20.93 7.14 -9.83
C THR A 115 -19.77 6.31 -9.30
N ARG A 116 -18.75 6.95 -8.73
CA ARG A 116 -17.56 6.28 -8.21
C ARG A 116 -17.90 5.36 -7.02
N ARG A 117 -18.75 5.83 -6.09
CA ARG A 117 -19.24 5.01 -4.98
C ARG A 117 -19.87 3.69 -5.46
N ASN A 118 -20.81 3.80 -6.42
CA ASN A 118 -21.52 2.61 -6.92
C ASN A 118 -20.56 1.66 -7.64
N MET A 119 -19.70 2.18 -8.51
CA MET A 119 -18.68 1.40 -9.23
C MET A 119 -17.72 0.67 -8.27
N LEU A 120 -17.18 1.38 -7.26
CA LEU A 120 -16.23 0.78 -6.32
C LEU A 120 -16.89 -0.24 -5.40
N LEU A 121 -18.12 0.01 -4.94
CA LEU A 121 -18.90 -0.96 -4.15
C LEU A 121 -19.21 -2.24 -4.97
N GLU A 122 -19.50 -2.10 -6.25
CA GLU A 122 -19.72 -3.22 -7.16
C GLU A 122 -18.44 -4.02 -7.40
N LYS A 123 -17.34 -3.36 -7.79
CA LYS A 123 -16.03 -3.99 -8.01
C LYS A 123 -15.54 -4.75 -6.77
N MET A 124 -15.83 -4.24 -5.58
CA MET A 124 -15.46 -4.87 -4.30
C MET A 124 -16.51 -5.84 -3.74
N GLY A 125 -17.61 -6.12 -4.47
CA GLY A 125 -18.66 -7.05 -4.05
C GLY A 125 -19.37 -6.63 -2.76
N LEU A 126 -19.50 -5.31 -2.51
CA LEU A 126 -20.15 -4.75 -1.32
C LEU A 126 -21.50 -4.09 -1.60
N THR A 127 -22.02 -4.16 -2.83
CA THR A 127 -23.28 -3.50 -3.24
C THR A 127 -24.46 -3.92 -2.38
N GLN A 128 -24.61 -5.21 -2.08
CA GLN A 128 -25.71 -5.74 -1.28
C GLN A 128 -25.64 -5.30 0.19
N ASP A 129 -24.43 -5.08 0.69
CA ASP A 129 -24.16 -4.70 2.07
C ASP A 129 -23.99 -3.19 2.25
N ALA A 130 -24.08 -2.40 1.16
CA ALA A 130 -23.83 -0.96 1.19
C ALA A 130 -24.67 -0.18 2.23
N LYS A 131 -25.88 -0.64 2.50
CA LYS A 131 -26.81 -0.03 3.49
C LYS A 131 -26.68 -0.61 4.90
N ARG A 132 -25.84 -1.64 5.10
CA ARG A 132 -25.61 -2.25 6.41
C ARG A 132 -24.53 -1.46 7.18
N ARG A 133 -24.68 -1.29 8.50
CA ARG A 133 -23.66 -0.66 9.33
C ARG A 133 -22.38 -1.47 9.34
N VAL A 134 -21.26 -0.76 9.29
CA VAL A 134 -19.92 -1.37 9.16
C VAL A 134 -19.51 -2.15 10.40
N GLU A 135 -20.06 -1.87 11.58
CA GLU A 135 -19.86 -2.71 12.78
C GLU A 135 -20.21 -4.19 12.54
N LYS A 136 -21.19 -4.46 11.63
CA LYS A 136 -21.66 -5.81 11.26
C LYS A 136 -20.90 -6.43 10.08
N TYR A 137 -19.88 -5.77 9.54
CA TYR A 137 -19.06 -6.29 8.46
C TYR A 137 -18.05 -7.31 8.99
N SER A 138 -17.75 -8.35 8.19
CA SER A 138 -16.61 -9.22 8.45
C SER A 138 -15.29 -8.45 8.31
N GLY A 139 -14.18 -9.00 8.81
CA GLY A 139 -12.85 -8.41 8.64
C GLY A 139 -12.51 -8.15 7.17
N GLY A 140 -12.73 -9.13 6.29
CA GLY A 140 -12.51 -8.98 4.86
C GLY A 140 -13.41 -7.92 4.21
N MET A 141 -14.67 -7.78 4.64
CA MET A 141 -15.55 -6.70 4.16
C MET A 141 -15.05 -5.32 4.60
N LYS A 142 -14.61 -5.20 5.84
CA LYS A 142 -14.01 -3.95 6.35
C LYS A 142 -12.75 -3.58 5.56
N ARG A 143 -11.93 -4.57 5.25
CA ARG A 143 -10.70 -4.35 4.47
C ARG A 143 -11.01 -3.90 3.05
N ARG A 144 -11.98 -4.54 2.37
CA ARG A 144 -12.44 -4.11 1.03
C ARG A 144 -13.05 -2.71 1.05
N LEU A 145 -13.80 -2.35 2.10
CA LEU A 145 -14.29 -0.99 2.27
C LEU A 145 -13.14 0.02 2.44
N SER A 146 -12.11 -0.31 3.24
CA SER A 146 -10.93 0.55 3.40
C SER A 146 -10.22 0.81 2.06
N LEU A 147 -10.13 -0.19 1.18
CA LEU A 147 -9.63 0.00 -0.19
C LEU A 147 -10.49 0.97 -1.01
N ILE A 148 -11.83 0.85 -0.92
CA ILE A 148 -12.75 1.78 -1.59
C ILE A 148 -12.49 3.23 -1.12
N LEU A 149 -12.33 3.44 0.20
CA LEU A 149 -12.09 4.77 0.75
C LEU A 149 -10.79 5.39 0.23
N ALA A 150 -9.74 4.57 0.09
CA ALA A 150 -8.46 5.01 -0.47
C ALA A 150 -8.57 5.43 -1.95
N LEU A 151 -9.57 4.93 -2.68
CA LEU A 151 -9.70 5.09 -4.13
C LEU A 151 -10.80 6.06 -4.56
N ILE A 152 -11.64 6.53 -3.63
CA ILE A 152 -12.85 7.31 -3.98
C ILE A 152 -12.56 8.58 -4.79
N HIS A 153 -11.44 9.24 -4.54
CA HIS A 153 -11.02 10.48 -5.20
C HIS A 153 -10.14 10.28 -6.44
N ASP A 154 -9.98 9.02 -6.91
CA ASP A 154 -9.21 8.66 -8.10
C ASP A 154 -7.71 9.01 -8.05
N PRO A 155 -6.99 8.60 -7.00
CA PRO A 155 -5.58 8.94 -6.84
C PRO A 155 -4.72 8.40 -7.99
N GLN A 156 -3.57 9.04 -8.24
CA GLN A 156 -2.56 8.57 -9.19
C GLN A 156 -1.60 7.56 -8.56
N ILE A 157 -1.35 7.69 -7.27
CA ILE A 157 -0.42 6.85 -6.50
C ILE A 157 -1.19 6.25 -5.32
N ILE A 158 -1.08 4.94 -5.14
CA ILE A 158 -1.85 4.19 -4.14
C ILE A 158 -0.88 3.50 -3.20
N PHE A 159 -0.98 3.80 -1.91
CA PHE A 159 -0.25 3.13 -0.84
C PHE A 159 -1.14 2.11 -0.16
N LEU A 160 -0.72 0.85 -0.16
CA LEU A 160 -1.45 -0.28 0.41
C LEU A 160 -0.58 -0.93 1.50
N ASP A 161 -0.93 -0.70 2.76
CA ASP A 161 -0.20 -1.28 3.89
C ASP A 161 -0.87 -2.59 4.32
N GLU A 162 -0.28 -3.71 3.90
CA GLU A 162 -0.76 -5.08 4.15
C GLU A 162 -2.25 -5.30 3.80
N PRO A 163 -2.68 -5.01 2.55
CA PRO A 163 -4.09 -4.88 2.18
C PRO A 163 -4.90 -6.17 2.29
N THR A 164 -4.27 -7.33 2.33
CA THR A 164 -4.92 -8.65 2.31
C THR A 164 -4.79 -9.43 3.62
N ILE A 165 -4.19 -8.80 4.65
CA ILE A 165 -4.01 -9.44 5.94
C ILE A 165 -5.36 -9.92 6.52
N GLY A 166 -5.40 -11.18 7.00
CA GLY A 166 -6.60 -11.75 7.62
C GLY A 166 -7.74 -12.06 6.64
N MET A 167 -7.51 -12.01 5.33
CA MET A 167 -8.46 -12.45 4.32
C MET A 167 -8.34 -13.94 4.01
N ASP A 168 -9.48 -14.57 3.75
CA ASP A 168 -9.49 -15.90 3.14
C ASP A 168 -8.89 -15.87 1.73
N PRO A 169 -8.42 -17.02 1.19
CA PRO A 169 -7.76 -17.07 -0.12
C PRO A 169 -8.62 -16.52 -1.27
N GLN A 170 -9.92 -16.80 -1.28
CA GLN A 170 -10.81 -16.35 -2.35
C GLN A 170 -10.97 -14.82 -2.33
N SER A 171 -11.19 -14.24 -1.15
CA SER A 171 -11.27 -12.78 -0.96
C SER A 171 -9.96 -12.09 -1.32
N ARG A 172 -8.82 -12.71 -1.02
CA ARG A 172 -7.49 -12.21 -1.36
C ARG A 172 -7.30 -12.12 -2.87
N HIS A 173 -7.60 -13.18 -3.61
CA HIS A 173 -7.48 -13.19 -5.08
C HIS A 173 -8.37 -12.12 -5.73
N ALA A 174 -9.60 -11.91 -5.24
CA ALA A 174 -10.47 -10.87 -5.77
C ALA A 174 -9.87 -9.45 -5.57
N VAL A 175 -9.17 -9.22 -4.45
CA VAL A 175 -8.45 -7.96 -4.22
C VAL A 175 -7.23 -7.86 -5.13
N TRP A 176 -6.49 -8.95 -5.38
CA TRP A 176 -5.37 -8.97 -6.32
C TRP A 176 -5.80 -8.63 -7.74
N ASP A 177 -6.87 -9.24 -8.23
CA ASP A 177 -7.42 -8.95 -9.56
C ASP A 177 -7.76 -7.46 -9.70
N PHE A 178 -8.37 -6.88 -8.67
CA PHE A 178 -8.69 -5.46 -8.66
C PHE A 178 -7.43 -4.57 -8.64
N MET A 179 -6.40 -4.92 -7.89
CA MET A 179 -5.12 -4.18 -7.90
C MET A 179 -4.44 -4.27 -9.27
N ILE A 180 -4.52 -5.41 -9.95
CA ILE A 180 -4.02 -5.57 -11.32
C ILE A 180 -4.80 -4.68 -12.31
N GLU A 181 -6.13 -4.53 -12.14
CA GLU A 181 -6.92 -3.59 -12.94
C GLU A 181 -6.45 -2.14 -12.75
N LEU A 182 -6.24 -1.71 -11.50
CA LEU A 182 -5.74 -0.36 -11.20
C LEU A 182 -4.37 -0.10 -11.85
N LYS A 183 -3.48 -1.09 -11.86
CA LYS A 183 -2.20 -1.01 -12.57
C LYS A 183 -2.40 -0.84 -14.07
N LYS A 184 -3.32 -1.62 -14.69
CA LYS A 184 -3.65 -1.49 -16.12
C LYS A 184 -4.24 -0.11 -16.46
N GLU A 185 -4.92 0.53 -15.52
CA GLU A 185 -5.40 1.91 -15.64
C GLU A 185 -4.27 2.97 -15.51
N GLY A 186 -3.02 2.53 -15.33
CA GLY A 186 -1.84 3.40 -15.23
C GLY A 186 -1.57 3.94 -13.82
N LYS A 187 -2.24 3.41 -12.80
CA LYS A 187 -1.98 3.81 -11.40
C LYS A 187 -0.64 3.26 -10.93
N THR A 188 0.10 4.06 -10.16
CA THR A 188 1.29 3.61 -9.44
C THR A 188 0.85 3.01 -8.11
N ILE A 189 1.32 1.80 -7.78
CA ILE A 189 0.93 1.11 -6.54
C ILE A 189 2.18 0.81 -5.72
N PHE A 190 2.16 1.23 -4.47
CA PHE A 190 3.17 0.88 -3.46
C PHE A 190 2.53 -0.02 -2.41
N LEU A 191 2.88 -1.29 -2.46
CA LEU A 191 2.37 -2.33 -1.58
C LEU A 191 3.38 -2.64 -0.48
N THR A 192 2.94 -2.75 0.77
CA THR A 192 3.71 -3.46 1.78
C THR A 192 3.07 -4.82 2.05
N THR A 193 3.88 -5.84 2.19
CA THR A 193 3.40 -7.17 2.51
C THR A 193 4.48 -8.00 3.21
N HIS A 194 4.05 -9.01 3.94
CA HIS A 194 4.91 -10.10 4.40
C HIS A 194 4.60 -11.41 3.66
N TYR A 195 3.60 -11.42 2.76
CA TYR A 195 3.25 -12.56 1.91
C TYR A 195 4.10 -12.55 0.64
N MET A 196 5.00 -13.52 0.51
CA MET A 196 5.91 -13.63 -0.66
C MET A 196 5.14 -13.86 -1.96
N GLU A 197 4.09 -14.72 -1.91
CA GLU A 197 3.24 -15.02 -3.05
C GLU A 197 2.56 -13.77 -3.61
N GLU A 198 2.12 -12.85 -2.74
CA GLU A 198 1.51 -11.59 -3.15
C GLU A 198 2.49 -10.71 -3.92
N ALA A 199 3.72 -10.61 -3.42
CA ALA A 199 4.77 -9.84 -4.08
C ALA A 199 5.18 -10.46 -5.43
N GLU A 200 5.29 -11.78 -5.51
CA GLU A 200 5.61 -12.50 -6.76
C GLU A 200 4.51 -12.34 -7.81
N ALA A 201 3.23 -12.37 -7.39
CA ALA A 201 2.10 -12.33 -8.30
C ALA A 201 1.82 -10.92 -8.85
N LEU A 202 2.08 -9.87 -8.07
CA LEU A 202 1.59 -8.52 -8.36
C LEU A 202 2.67 -7.53 -8.75
N CYS A 203 3.89 -7.65 -8.21
CA CYS A 203 4.87 -6.58 -8.28
C CYS A 203 5.80 -6.68 -9.50
N ASP A 204 6.11 -5.52 -10.10
CA ASP A 204 7.16 -5.41 -11.12
C ASP A 204 8.54 -5.45 -10.47
N HIS A 205 8.71 -4.69 -9.36
CA HIS A 205 9.90 -4.74 -8.53
C HIS A 205 9.53 -4.91 -7.06
N VAL A 206 10.45 -5.51 -6.33
CA VAL A 206 10.33 -5.76 -4.90
C VAL A 206 11.57 -5.27 -4.18
N GLY A 207 11.37 -4.46 -3.16
CA GLY A 207 12.37 -4.14 -2.16
C GLY A 207 12.21 -5.05 -0.95
N ILE A 208 13.25 -5.80 -0.58
CA ILE A 208 13.25 -6.58 0.65
C ILE A 208 13.85 -5.73 1.77
N ILE A 209 13.07 -5.51 2.82
CA ILE A 209 13.49 -4.71 3.99
C ILE A 209 13.58 -5.60 5.24
N ASP A 210 14.67 -5.45 5.99
CA ASP A 210 14.85 -6.08 7.29
C ASP A 210 15.60 -5.15 8.24
N HIS A 211 15.15 -5.08 9.49
CA HIS A 211 15.72 -4.17 10.52
C HIS A 211 15.92 -2.72 10.00
N GLY A 212 14.94 -2.21 9.28
CA GLY A 212 14.95 -0.87 8.72
C GLY A 212 15.87 -0.66 7.51
N LYS A 213 16.56 -1.68 7.01
CA LYS A 213 17.48 -1.60 5.88
C LYS A 213 16.92 -2.30 4.65
N LEU A 214 17.04 -1.67 3.51
CA LEU A 214 16.78 -2.30 2.23
C LEU A 214 17.95 -3.22 1.90
N ILE A 215 17.69 -4.54 1.85
CA ILE A 215 18.72 -5.57 1.67
C ILE A 215 18.79 -6.13 0.25
N ALA A 216 17.68 -6.00 -0.51
CA ALA A 216 17.64 -6.34 -1.93
C ALA A 216 16.57 -5.49 -2.62
N LEU A 217 16.76 -5.20 -3.90
CA LEU A 217 15.80 -4.51 -4.76
C LEU A 217 15.99 -4.96 -6.19
N ASP A 218 14.99 -5.60 -6.76
CA ASP A 218 14.94 -6.01 -8.17
C ASP A 218 13.53 -6.53 -8.51
N SER A 219 13.31 -6.98 -9.75
CA SER A 219 12.10 -7.75 -10.07
C SER A 219 12.10 -9.09 -9.32
N PRO A 220 10.92 -9.65 -8.98
CA PRO A 220 10.82 -10.97 -8.36
C PRO A 220 11.62 -12.03 -9.14
N ARG A 221 11.52 -12.04 -10.45
CA ARG A 221 12.23 -12.97 -11.35
C ARG A 221 13.75 -12.86 -11.21
N GLU A 222 14.28 -11.63 -11.23
CA GLU A 222 15.71 -11.39 -11.11
C GLU A 222 16.24 -11.77 -9.72
N LEU A 223 15.49 -11.45 -8.66
CA LEU A 223 15.85 -11.86 -7.30
C LEU A 223 15.95 -13.38 -7.17
N ILE A 224 14.96 -14.11 -7.69
CA ILE A 224 14.94 -15.59 -7.68
C ILE A 224 16.09 -16.14 -8.52
N SER A 225 16.23 -15.70 -9.76
CA SER A 225 17.24 -16.19 -10.69
C SER A 225 18.68 -15.92 -10.22
N LYS A 226 19.00 -14.68 -9.81
CA LYS A 226 20.35 -14.30 -9.32
C LYS A 226 20.77 -15.04 -8.07
N ASN A 227 19.81 -15.54 -7.29
CA ASN A 227 20.09 -16.26 -6.06
C ASN A 227 20.03 -17.78 -6.21
N ASP A 228 19.66 -18.30 -7.40
CA ASP A 228 19.53 -19.73 -7.68
C ASP A 228 18.60 -20.43 -6.66
N VAL A 229 17.40 -19.87 -6.50
CA VAL A 229 16.36 -20.34 -5.57
C VAL A 229 15.01 -20.46 -6.30
N ARG A 230 13.99 -21.02 -5.61
CA ARG A 230 12.71 -21.36 -6.25
C ARG A 230 11.67 -20.22 -6.19
N ASN A 231 11.74 -19.39 -5.16
CA ASN A 231 10.75 -18.35 -4.85
C ASN A 231 11.34 -17.23 -3.98
N LEU A 232 10.58 -16.16 -3.76
CA LEU A 232 11.02 -15.04 -2.93
C LEU A 232 11.18 -15.42 -1.45
N GLU A 233 10.50 -16.44 -0.94
CA GLU A 233 10.71 -16.91 0.44
C GLU A 233 12.14 -17.41 0.63
N GLU A 234 12.64 -18.22 -0.31
CA GLU A 234 14.03 -18.72 -0.28
C GLU A 234 15.03 -17.56 -0.46
N VAL A 235 14.72 -16.55 -1.29
CA VAL A 235 15.53 -15.31 -1.39
C VAL A 235 15.64 -14.65 -0.02
N PHE A 236 14.49 -14.43 0.64
CA PHE A 236 14.45 -13.78 1.96
C PHE A 236 15.26 -14.57 3.00
N ILE A 237 15.10 -15.91 3.06
CA ILE A 237 15.85 -16.78 3.97
C ILE A 237 17.35 -16.66 3.71
N LYS A 238 17.77 -16.65 2.43
CA LYS A 238 19.17 -16.54 2.04
C LYS A 238 19.82 -15.24 2.52
N PHE A 239 19.08 -14.11 2.45
CA PHE A 239 19.60 -12.81 2.87
C PHE A 239 19.55 -12.60 4.39
N THR A 240 18.57 -13.17 5.09
CA THR A 240 18.32 -12.89 6.51
C THR A 240 18.71 -14.03 7.45
N GLY A 241 18.91 -15.23 6.90
CA GLY A 241 19.17 -16.45 7.68
C GLY A 241 17.97 -16.99 8.45
N ARG A 242 16.75 -16.45 8.23
CA ARG A 242 15.55 -16.83 8.97
C ARG A 242 14.30 -16.78 8.09
N ARG A 243 13.28 -17.59 8.44
CA ARG A 243 11.96 -17.51 7.81
C ARG A 243 11.15 -16.33 8.36
N ILE A 244 10.27 -15.76 7.54
CA ILE A 244 9.23 -14.87 8.06
C ILE A 244 8.28 -15.74 8.89
N ARG A 245 8.12 -15.42 10.17
CA ARG A 245 7.13 -16.08 11.03
C ARG A 245 5.76 -15.47 10.70
N GLU A 246 4.81 -16.32 10.29
CA GLU A 246 3.40 -15.96 10.33
C GLU A 246 3.00 -15.93 11.82
N GLU A 247 2.61 -14.77 12.32
CA GLU A 247 1.92 -14.69 13.61
C GLU A 247 0.49 -15.17 13.37
N ILE A 248 0.16 -16.30 14.04
CA ILE A 248 -1.17 -16.93 14.05
C ILE A 248 -2.11 -16.09 14.91
#